data_c6916af77bc434da7e4dfee8a864da9f
#
_entry.id   c6916af77bc434da7e4dfee8a864da9f
#
_cell.length_a   1.000
_cell.length_b   1.000
_cell.length_c   1.000
_cell.angle_alpha   90.00
_cell.angle_beta   90.00
_cell.angle_gamma   90.00
#
_symmetry.space_group_name_H-M   'P 1'
#
loop_
_entity.id
_entity.type
_entity.pdbx_description
1 polymer ?
#
loop_
_entity_poly.entity_id
_entity_poly.type
_entity_poly.pdbx_seq_one_letter_code
_entity_poly.pdbx_strand_id
1 'polypeptide(L)'
;GWVAQNIVSDIPDSIKTAYSQFHHSPILVVNVAVRNWRFLDKLGISSGRWFEGFGRFFSIRRPMITGELTQPFDPEKPAVITFYVPFNNPGYPIKVQGVLGRAELLRKSYAQYEQEVVEQMTEMFAGYGFNAERDIAGIVLNRWGHAYISPQPGFHFGINGEEAPKEVVRKGFGRIQFGHSELSGYMS
;
A
#
# COMPACT_ATOMS: atom_id res chain seq x y z
N GLY A 1 -6.81 11.28 -7.08
CA GLY A 1 -6.73 12.64 -7.57
C GLY A 1 -6.56 12.77 -9.07
N TRP A 2 -5.60 12.11 -9.68
CA TRP A 2 -5.26 12.25 -11.12
C TRP A 2 -6.44 12.03 -12.10
N VAL A 3 -7.45 11.26 -11.73
CA VAL A 3 -8.65 11.04 -12.54
C VAL A 3 -9.46 12.33 -12.74
N ALA A 4 -9.33 13.31 -11.84
CA ALA A 4 -10.04 14.57 -11.93
C ALA A 4 -9.80 15.31 -13.25
N GLN A 5 -8.59 15.24 -13.81
CA GLN A 5 -8.25 15.84 -15.10
C GLN A 5 -9.04 15.27 -16.29
N ASN A 6 -9.63 14.08 -16.14
CA ASN A 6 -10.45 13.43 -17.17
C ASN A 6 -11.95 13.67 -16.97
N ILE A 7 -12.34 14.18 -15.80
CA ILE A 7 -13.75 14.41 -15.43
C ILE A 7 -14.12 15.89 -15.65
N VAL A 8 -13.17 16.77 -15.35
CA VAL A 8 -13.38 18.23 -15.45
C VAL A 8 -12.93 18.69 -16.84
N SER A 9 -13.89 19.08 -17.67
CA SER A 9 -13.64 19.41 -19.09
C SER A 9 -12.84 20.69 -19.31
N ASP A 10 -13.00 21.67 -18.43
CA ASP A 10 -12.44 23.03 -18.55
C ASP A 10 -11.30 23.29 -17.56
N ILE A 11 -10.61 22.23 -17.10
CA ILE A 11 -9.51 22.34 -16.16
C ILE A 11 -8.36 23.18 -16.77
N PRO A 12 -7.84 24.19 -16.07
CA PRO A 12 -6.74 25.02 -16.55
C PRO A 12 -5.48 24.24 -16.85
N ASP A 13 -4.70 24.70 -17.83
CA ASP A 13 -3.46 24.02 -18.25
C ASP A 13 -2.41 23.97 -17.14
N SER A 14 -2.37 24.95 -16.26
CA SER A 14 -1.51 24.94 -15.06
C SER A 14 -1.82 23.74 -14.16
N ILE A 15 -3.10 23.43 -13.94
CA ILE A 15 -3.51 22.28 -13.12
C ILE A 15 -3.28 20.97 -13.87
N LYS A 16 -3.49 20.91 -15.20
CA LYS A 16 -3.12 19.71 -16.00
C LYS A 16 -1.63 19.42 -15.92
N THR A 17 -0.81 20.47 -16.07
CA THR A 17 0.65 20.36 -15.94
C THR A 17 1.05 19.85 -14.56
N ALA A 18 0.43 20.39 -13.50
CA ALA A 18 0.67 19.92 -12.15
C ALA A 18 0.27 18.45 -11.98
N TYR A 19 -0.90 18.02 -12.45
CA TYR A 19 -1.32 16.62 -12.41
C TYR A 19 -0.43 15.68 -13.22
N SER A 20 0.23 16.14 -14.28
CA SER A 20 1.17 15.32 -15.04
C SER A 20 2.39 14.86 -14.24
N GLN A 21 2.66 15.51 -13.10
CA GLN A 21 3.73 15.18 -12.18
C GLN A 21 3.31 14.23 -11.03
N PHE A 22 2.03 13.84 -11.00
CA PHE A 22 1.51 12.89 -10.03
C PHE A 22 1.75 11.45 -10.54
N HIS A 23 2.89 10.91 -10.20
CA HIS A 23 3.26 9.54 -10.54
C HIS A 23 2.86 8.57 -9.43
N HIS A 24 2.35 7.41 -9.81
CA HIS A 24 1.84 6.42 -8.86
C HIS A 24 2.57 5.10 -9.02
N SER A 25 2.93 4.50 -7.89
CA SER A 25 3.41 3.13 -7.82
C SER A 25 2.27 2.20 -7.40
N PRO A 26 2.22 0.99 -7.93
CA PRO A 26 1.24 0.01 -7.48
C PRO A 26 1.70 -0.67 -6.19
N ILE A 27 0.73 -1.11 -5.41
CA ILE A 27 0.94 -1.90 -4.20
C ILE A 27 -0.10 -3.01 -4.09
N LEU A 28 0.32 -4.16 -3.58
CA LEU A 28 -0.59 -5.19 -3.11
C LEU A 28 -0.63 -5.15 -1.59
N VAL A 29 -1.84 -5.07 -1.04
CA VAL A 29 -2.08 -5.22 0.39
C VAL A 29 -2.69 -6.59 0.61
N VAL A 30 -1.97 -7.46 1.30
CA VAL A 30 -2.38 -8.81 1.62
C VAL A 30 -2.84 -8.87 3.06
N ASN A 31 -4.07 -9.27 3.29
CA ASN A 31 -4.59 -9.52 4.62
C ASN A 31 -4.72 -11.03 4.83
N VAL A 32 -3.95 -11.58 5.75
CA VAL A 32 -3.97 -12.98 6.12
C VAL A 32 -4.71 -13.14 7.44
N ALA A 33 -5.88 -13.75 7.39
CA ALA A 33 -6.59 -14.15 8.59
C ALA A 33 -5.92 -15.40 9.17
N VAL A 34 -5.50 -15.34 10.42
CA VAL A 34 -4.90 -16.45 11.15
C VAL A 34 -5.79 -16.88 12.32
N ARG A 35 -5.83 -18.18 12.62
CA ARG A 35 -6.63 -18.74 13.71
C ARG A 35 -6.05 -18.43 15.09
N ASN A 36 -4.76 -18.18 15.15
CA ASN A 36 -4.01 -17.75 16.32
C ASN A 36 -2.72 -17.05 15.84
N TRP A 37 -2.06 -16.31 16.73
CA TRP A 37 -0.82 -15.62 16.40
C TRP A 37 0.30 -15.88 17.43
N ARG A 38 0.27 -17.07 18.07
CA ARG A 38 1.27 -17.54 19.05
C ARG A 38 2.70 -17.44 18.55
N PHE A 39 2.93 -17.64 17.26
CA PHE A 39 4.26 -17.54 16.65
C PHE A 39 4.82 -16.11 16.70
N LEU A 40 3.99 -15.07 16.56
CA LEU A 40 4.41 -13.67 16.74
C LEU A 40 4.66 -13.33 18.20
N ASP A 41 3.83 -13.85 19.09
CA ASP A 41 3.99 -13.70 20.54
C ASP A 41 5.32 -14.32 21.00
N LYS A 42 5.66 -15.54 20.56
CA LYS A 42 6.94 -16.18 20.82
C LYS A 42 8.15 -15.39 20.29
N LEU A 43 7.98 -14.69 19.16
CA LEU A 43 8.99 -13.80 18.61
C LEU A 43 9.09 -12.47 19.37
N GLY A 44 8.08 -12.11 20.16
CA GLY A 44 7.97 -10.81 20.84
C GLY A 44 7.79 -9.64 19.88
N ILE A 45 7.18 -9.85 18.70
CA ILE A 45 7.00 -8.82 17.68
C ILE A 45 5.53 -8.69 17.24
N SER A 46 5.14 -7.48 16.86
CA SER A 46 3.83 -7.18 16.26
C SER A 46 3.92 -6.69 14.82
N SER A 47 5.12 -6.36 14.36
CA SER A 47 5.39 -5.93 13.00
C SER A 47 6.86 -6.19 12.65
N GLY A 48 7.16 -6.18 11.37
CA GLY A 48 8.53 -6.36 10.91
C GLY A 48 8.72 -5.93 9.47
N ARG A 49 10.00 -5.83 9.10
CA ARG A 49 10.42 -5.67 7.70
C ARG A 49 11.18 -6.91 7.29
N TRP A 50 10.87 -7.40 6.10
CA TRP A 50 11.55 -8.51 5.47
C TRP A 50 12.20 -8.02 4.18
N PHE A 51 13.51 -8.10 4.09
CA PHE A 51 14.26 -7.53 2.96
C PHE A 51 14.38 -8.49 1.78
N GLU A 52 14.18 -9.77 2.03
CA GLU A 52 14.14 -10.83 1.05
C GLU A 52 12.67 -11.30 0.87
N GLY A 53 12.33 -11.80 -0.30
CA GLY A 53 11.01 -12.34 -0.56
C GLY A 53 9.93 -11.32 -0.93
N PHE A 54 8.69 -11.75 -0.85
CA PHE A 54 7.51 -11.14 -1.42
C PHE A 54 6.99 -9.93 -0.65
N GLY A 55 6.66 -10.09 0.63
CA GLY A 55 6.10 -9.02 1.46
C GLY A 55 7.18 -8.29 2.25
N ARG A 56 7.36 -7.00 1.98
CA ARG A 56 8.44 -6.21 2.57
C ARG A 56 8.19 -5.66 3.95
N PHE A 57 6.93 -5.49 4.30
CA PHE A 57 6.50 -5.02 5.61
C PHE A 57 5.26 -5.79 6.02
N PHE A 58 5.20 -6.20 7.27
CA PHE A 58 4.01 -6.80 7.84
C PHE A 58 3.69 -6.22 9.22
N SER A 59 2.42 -6.27 9.58
CA SER A 59 1.96 -5.95 10.93
C SER A 59 0.72 -6.76 11.28
N ILE A 60 0.62 -7.19 12.54
CA ILE A 60 -0.64 -7.71 13.08
C ILE A 60 -1.61 -6.54 13.31
N ARG A 61 -2.86 -6.72 12.89
CA ARG A 61 -3.91 -5.72 13.11
C ARG A 61 -4.46 -5.85 14.52
N ARG A 62 -4.42 -4.75 15.26
CA ARG A 62 -5.10 -4.69 16.55
C ARG A 62 -6.59 -4.68 16.33
N PRO A 63 -7.38 -5.36 17.20
CA PRO A 63 -8.82 -5.27 17.15
C PRO A 63 -9.28 -3.81 17.29
N MET A 64 -10.29 -3.44 16.51
CA MET A 64 -10.95 -2.14 16.68
C MET A 64 -11.88 -2.22 17.88
N ILE A 65 -11.85 -1.18 18.70
CA ILE A 65 -12.84 -0.98 19.76
C ILE A 65 -13.99 -0.18 19.15
N THR A 66 -15.17 -0.78 19.09
CA THR A 66 -16.37 -0.13 18.56
C THR A 66 -17.47 -0.21 19.60
N GLY A 67 -17.69 0.88 20.32
CA GLY A 67 -18.61 0.90 21.46
C GLY A 67 -18.17 -0.08 22.55
N GLU A 68 -19.07 -0.98 22.93
CA GLU A 68 -18.81 -2.03 23.93
C GLU A 68 -18.14 -3.29 23.36
N LEU A 69 -18.02 -3.37 22.01
CA LEU A 69 -17.34 -4.48 21.34
C LEU A 69 -15.82 -4.32 21.46
N THR A 70 -15.25 -5.06 22.40
CA THR A 70 -13.80 -5.20 22.57
C THR A 70 -13.41 -6.65 22.34
N GLN A 71 -12.51 -6.91 21.39
CA GLN A 71 -11.88 -8.21 21.27
C GLN A 71 -10.55 -8.20 22.03
N PRO A 72 -10.30 -9.17 22.93
CA PRO A 72 -8.99 -9.28 23.56
C PRO A 72 -7.90 -9.46 22.51
N PHE A 73 -6.79 -8.76 22.69
CA PHE A 73 -5.58 -9.00 21.89
C PHE A 73 -4.81 -10.18 22.50
N ASP A 74 -5.31 -11.38 22.24
CA ASP A 74 -4.89 -12.64 22.84
C ASP A 74 -4.25 -13.53 21.76
N PRO A 75 -3.01 -14.03 21.96
CA PRO A 75 -2.32 -14.91 21.01
C PRO A 75 -3.08 -16.18 20.63
N GLU A 76 -3.99 -16.64 21.50
CA GLU A 76 -4.82 -17.82 21.24
C GLU A 76 -6.06 -17.51 20.36
N LYS A 77 -6.33 -16.25 20.08
CA LYS A 77 -7.49 -15.80 19.30
C LYS A 77 -7.12 -15.47 17.86
N PRO A 78 -8.10 -15.52 16.95
CA PRO A 78 -7.90 -15.11 15.58
C PRO A 78 -7.42 -13.66 15.46
N ALA A 79 -6.58 -13.40 14.45
CA ALA A 79 -6.12 -12.06 14.12
C ALA A 79 -5.92 -11.92 12.60
N VAL A 80 -5.63 -10.71 12.16
CA VAL A 80 -5.24 -10.44 10.77
C VAL A 80 -3.81 -9.90 10.74
N ILE A 81 -3.00 -10.50 9.90
CA ILE A 81 -1.66 -10.01 9.57
C ILE A 81 -1.74 -9.36 8.19
N THR A 82 -1.31 -8.11 8.10
CA THR A 82 -1.30 -7.39 6.83
C THR A 82 0.13 -7.27 6.32
N PHE A 83 0.34 -7.68 5.07
CA PHE A 83 1.58 -7.46 4.34
C PHE A 83 1.41 -6.35 3.32
N TYR A 84 2.46 -5.55 3.14
CA TYR A 84 2.57 -4.54 2.09
C TYR A 84 3.64 -4.97 1.09
N VAL A 85 3.22 -5.11 -0.17
CA VAL A 85 4.04 -5.59 -1.27
C VAL A 85 4.14 -4.50 -2.33
N PRO A 86 5.18 -3.65 -2.29
CA PRO A 86 5.39 -2.65 -3.32
C PRO A 86 5.98 -3.27 -4.59
N PHE A 87 5.53 -2.81 -5.74
CA PHE A 87 6.07 -3.22 -7.04
C PHE A 87 6.97 -2.10 -7.59
N ASN A 88 8.23 -2.14 -7.20
CA ASN A 88 9.24 -1.18 -7.61
C ASN A 88 10.18 -1.81 -8.65
N ASN A 89 10.51 -1.04 -9.67
CA ASN A 89 11.47 -1.44 -10.71
C ASN A 89 12.63 -0.41 -10.73
N PRO A 90 13.58 -0.48 -9.77
CA PRO A 90 14.69 0.45 -9.68
C PRO A 90 15.50 0.51 -10.99
N GLY A 91 16.02 1.68 -11.32
CA GLY A 91 16.79 1.90 -12.54
C GLY A 91 15.97 2.41 -13.74
N TYR A 92 14.64 2.32 -13.70
CA TYR A 92 13.78 2.92 -14.70
C TYR A 92 13.27 4.31 -14.27
N PRO A 93 12.92 5.20 -15.23
CA PRO A 93 12.20 6.43 -14.92
C PRO A 93 10.90 6.14 -14.16
N ILE A 94 10.52 6.98 -13.20
CA ILE A 94 9.41 6.72 -12.28
C ILE A 94 8.08 6.39 -12.96
N LYS A 95 7.78 7.05 -14.06
CA LYS A 95 6.56 6.78 -14.85
C LYS A 95 6.57 5.35 -15.42
N VAL A 96 7.74 4.91 -15.88
CA VAL A 96 7.94 3.54 -16.41
C VAL A 96 7.84 2.52 -15.29
N GLN A 97 8.44 2.78 -14.12
CA GLN A 97 8.32 1.91 -12.95
C GLN A 97 6.85 1.65 -12.60
N GLY A 98 6.01 2.69 -12.59
CA GLY A 98 4.59 2.54 -12.31
C GLY A 98 3.85 1.67 -13.34
N VAL A 99 4.21 1.76 -14.63
CA VAL A 99 3.63 0.92 -15.69
C VAL A 99 4.04 -0.54 -15.54
N LEU A 100 5.35 -0.79 -15.37
CA LEU A 100 5.89 -2.14 -15.20
C LEU A 100 5.35 -2.81 -13.93
N GLY A 101 5.34 -2.09 -12.82
CA GLY A 101 4.80 -2.60 -11.56
C GLY A 101 3.30 -2.96 -11.64
N ARG A 102 2.48 -2.14 -12.33
CA ARG A 102 1.06 -2.48 -12.58
C ARG A 102 0.89 -3.73 -13.42
N ALA A 103 1.69 -3.87 -14.46
CA ALA A 103 1.67 -5.07 -15.29
C ALA A 103 2.03 -6.31 -14.47
N GLU A 104 3.02 -6.23 -13.59
CA GLU A 104 3.39 -7.30 -12.67
C GLU A 104 2.28 -7.61 -11.67
N LEU A 105 1.74 -6.58 -10.99
CA LEU A 105 0.65 -6.72 -10.03
C LEU A 105 -0.57 -7.42 -10.62
N LEU A 106 -0.92 -7.13 -11.87
CA LEU A 106 -2.13 -7.63 -12.49
C LEU A 106 -1.95 -8.99 -13.18
N ARG A 107 -0.73 -9.34 -13.58
CA ARG A 107 -0.44 -10.57 -14.31
C ARG A 107 -0.58 -11.83 -13.46
N LYS A 108 -0.19 -11.77 -12.17
CA LYS A 108 -0.22 -12.91 -11.27
C LYS A 108 -1.66 -13.26 -10.87
N SER A 109 -1.98 -14.56 -10.85
CA SER A 109 -3.24 -15.08 -10.36
C SER A 109 -3.34 -15.01 -8.84
N TYR A 110 -4.54 -15.23 -8.29
CA TYR A 110 -4.73 -15.36 -6.84
C TYR A 110 -3.88 -16.51 -6.28
N ALA A 111 -3.92 -17.67 -6.91
CA ALA A 111 -3.19 -18.86 -6.45
C ALA A 111 -1.66 -18.63 -6.39
N GLN A 112 -1.10 -17.89 -7.35
CA GLN A 112 0.32 -17.54 -7.31
C GLN A 112 0.66 -16.63 -6.12
N TYR A 113 -0.18 -15.63 -5.83
CA TYR A 113 0.01 -14.78 -4.66
C TYR A 113 -0.21 -15.54 -3.34
N GLU A 114 -1.19 -16.42 -3.28
CA GLU A 114 -1.44 -17.29 -2.13
C GLU A 114 -0.21 -18.14 -1.82
N GLN A 115 0.38 -18.76 -2.85
CA GLN A 115 1.59 -19.56 -2.71
C GLN A 115 2.75 -18.71 -2.14
N GLU A 116 3.02 -17.53 -2.71
CA GLU A 116 4.08 -16.62 -2.24
C GLU A 116 3.88 -16.21 -0.77
N VAL A 117 2.63 -15.97 -0.36
CA VAL A 117 2.30 -15.65 1.04
C VAL A 117 2.59 -16.83 1.96
N VAL A 118 2.13 -18.03 1.57
CA VAL A 118 2.33 -19.25 2.36
C VAL A 118 3.82 -19.58 2.50
N GLU A 119 4.57 -19.50 1.41
CA GLU A 119 6.02 -19.73 1.40
C GLU A 119 6.73 -18.74 2.33
N GLN A 120 6.47 -17.44 2.18
CA GLN A 120 7.12 -16.43 3.02
C GLN A 120 6.75 -16.56 4.49
N MET A 121 5.48 -16.75 4.83
CA MET A 121 5.07 -16.93 6.23
C MET A 121 5.68 -18.21 6.83
N THR A 122 5.82 -19.26 6.05
CA THR A 122 6.48 -20.50 6.50
C THR A 122 7.96 -20.26 6.76
N GLU A 123 8.67 -19.59 5.84
CA GLU A 123 10.07 -19.22 6.03
C GLU A 123 10.28 -18.37 7.29
N MET A 124 9.43 -17.35 7.48
CA MET A 124 9.56 -16.42 8.61
C MET A 124 9.22 -17.05 9.96
N PHE A 125 8.21 -17.92 10.01
CA PHE A 125 7.54 -18.25 11.28
C PHE A 125 7.51 -19.75 11.63
N ALA A 126 7.89 -20.68 10.74
CA ALA A 126 7.84 -22.12 11.04
C ALA A 126 8.68 -22.47 12.25
N GLY A 127 9.88 -21.90 12.42
CA GLY A 127 10.75 -22.08 13.58
C GLY A 127 10.11 -21.66 14.92
N TYR A 128 9.04 -20.88 14.88
CA TYR A 128 8.28 -20.43 16.05
C TYR A 128 6.92 -21.14 16.21
N GLY A 129 6.72 -22.20 15.43
CA GLY A 129 5.57 -23.10 15.54
C GLY A 129 4.41 -22.75 14.62
N PHE A 130 4.58 -21.86 13.65
CA PHE A 130 3.61 -21.61 12.59
C PHE A 130 3.51 -22.81 11.64
N ASN A 131 2.29 -23.13 11.23
CA ASN A 131 1.99 -24.09 10.18
C ASN A 131 0.88 -23.53 9.31
N ALA A 132 1.13 -23.37 8.01
CA ALA A 132 0.21 -22.67 7.10
C ALA A 132 -1.17 -23.34 7.00
N GLU A 133 -1.22 -24.67 6.87
CA GLU A 133 -2.47 -25.42 6.75
C GLU A 133 -3.34 -25.31 8.01
N ARG A 134 -2.70 -25.33 9.17
CA ARG A 134 -3.40 -25.23 10.45
C ARG A 134 -3.80 -23.80 10.79
N ASP A 135 -2.89 -22.86 10.57
CA ASP A 135 -2.98 -21.51 11.18
C ASP A 135 -3.59 -20.47 10.23
N ILE A 136 -3.47 -20.60 8.90
CA ILE A 136 -4.15 -19.70 7.97
C ILE A 136 -5.63 -20.06 7.87
N ALA A 137 -6.49 -19.06 8.09
CA ALA A 137 -7.94 -19.20 7.91
C ALA A 137 -8.42 -18.67 6.54
N GLY A 138 -7.70 -17.72 5.97
CA GLY A 138 -8.00 -17.15 4.66
C GLY A 138 -7.07 -16.01 4.28
N ILE A 139 -7.05 -15.66 3.01
CA ILE A 139 -6.23 -14.61 2.45
C ILE A 139 -7.10 -13.69 1.60
N VAL A 140 -6.96 -12.38 1.80
CA VAL A 140 -7.63 -11.35 0.99
C VAL A 140 -6.56 -10.48 0.34
N LEU A 141 -6.65 -10.33 -0.97
CA LEU A 141 -5.72 -9.55 -1.79
C LEU A 141 -6.38 -8.25 -2.26
N ASN A 142 -5.81 -7.12 -1.90
CA ASN A 142 -6.24 -5.82 -2.37
C ASN A 142 -5.19 -5.25 -3.32
N ARG A 143 -5.50 -5.25 -4.62
CA ARG A 143 -4.61 -4.77 -5.67
C ARG A 143 -4.84 -3.30 -5.95
N TRP A 144 -3.89 -2.45 -5.58
CA TRP A 144 -3.94 -1.02 -5.79
C TRP A 144 -2.99 -0.62 -6.93
N GLY A 145 -3.54 -0.42 -8.12
CA GLY A 145 -2.72 -0.09 -9.30
C GLY A 145 -2.13 1.32 -9.28
N HIS A 146 -2.67 2.23 -8.47
CA HIS A 146 -2.29 3.64 -8.38
C HIS A 146 -2.18 4.15 -6.95
N ALA A 147 -1.70 3.36 -6.04
CA ALA A 147 -1.36 3.71 -4.67
C ALA A 147 0.03 3.15 -4.33
N TYR A 148 0.95 3.96 -3.85
CA TYR A 148 0.75 5.38 -3.49
C TYR A 148 1.37 6.30 -4.54
N ILE A 149 1.24 7.63 -4.32
CA ILE A 149 2.01 8.59 -5.10
C ILE A 149 3.51 8.36 -4.88
N SER A 150 4.28 8.52 -5.94
CA SER A 150 5.75 8.46 -5.93
C SER A 150 6.30 9.85 -6.20
N PRO A 151 6.45 10.68 -5.16
CA PRO A 151 6.84 12.06 -5.32
C PRO A 151 8.27 12.16 -5.89
N GLN A 152 8.44 13.04 -6.86
CA GLN A 152 9.71 13.37 -7.44
C GLN A 152 10.30 14.63 -6.80
N PRO A 153 11.61 14.92 -6.98
CA PRO A 153 12.17 16.22 -6.59
C PRO A 153 11.30 17.36 -7.10
N GLY A 154 11.01 18.33 -6.23
CA GLY A 154 10.12 19.44 -6.53
C GLY A 154 8.63 19.24 -6.24
N PHE A 155 8.17 17.98 -6.07
CA PHE A 155 6.75 17.70 -5.84
C PHE A 155 6.18 18.34 -4.55
N HIS A 156 6.95 18.36 -3.48
CA HIS A 156 6.52 18.88 -2.18
C HIS A 156 6.79 20.36 -1.98
N PHE A 157 7.90 20.86 -2.50
CA PHE A 157 8.40 22.19 -2.19
C PHE A 157 8.64 23.08 -3.42
N GLY A 158 8.30 22.57 -4.61
CA GLY A 158 8.70 23.22 -5.86
C GLY A 158 10.18 23.06 -6.16
N ILE A 159 10.61 23.53 -7.31
CA ILE A 159 12.01 23.52 -7.74
C ILE A 159 12.28 24.74 -8.63
N ASN A 160 13.46 25.32 -8.56
CA ASN A 160 13.87 26.47 -9.41
C ASN A 160 12.92 27.69 -9.32
N GLY A 161 12.27 27.91 -8.17
CA GLY A 161 11.31 29.00 -7.98
C GLY A 161 9.89 28.70 -8.46
N GLU A 162 9.65 27.52 -9.05
CA GLU A 162 8.32 27.08 -9.41
C GLU A 162 7.56 26.56 -8.18
N GLU A 163 6.25 26.76 -8.18
CA GLU A 163 5.39 26.28 -7.12
C GLU A 163 5.23 24.75 -7.17
N ALA A 164 5.15 24.11 -6.00
CA ALA A 164 4.96 22.67 -5.89
C ALA A 164 3.67 22.19 -6.58
N PRO A 165 3.70 21.12 -7.39
CA PRO A 165 2.53 20.63 -8.13
C PRO A 165 1.30 20.40 -7.25
N LYS A 166 1.49 19.89 -6.02
CA LYS A 166 0.40 19.67 -5.08
C LYS A 166 -0.27 20.99 -4.64
N GLU A 167 0.50 22.06 -4.50
CA GLU A 167 -0.03 23.37 -4.10
C GLU A 167 -0.80 24.03 -5.25
N VAL A 168 -0.32 23.89 -6.49
CA VAL A 168 -1.04 24.34 -7.68
C VAL A 168 -2.41 23.68 -7.75
N VAL A 169 -2.50 22.36 -7.57
CA VAL A 169 -3.77 21.62 -7.59
C VAL A 169 -4.66 22.00 -6.40
N ARG A 170 -4.09 22.20 -5.22
CA ARG A 170 -4.83 22.56 -4.00
C ARG A 170 -5.59 23.87 -4.10
N LYS A 171 -5.11 24.81 -4.90
CA LYS A 171 -5.77 26.09 -5.10
C LYS A 171 -7.15 25.97 -5.77
N GLY A 172 -7.35 24.90 -6.55
CA GLY A 172 -8.55 24.74 -7.34
C GLY A 172 -8.69 25.81 -8.42
N PHE A 173 -9.88 25.95 -8.98
CA PHE A 173 -10.22 27.02 -9.91
C PHE A 173 -11.73 27.26 -9.95
N GLY A 174 -12.16 28.52 -10.11
CA GLY A 174 -13.56 28.87 -10.07
C GLY A 174 -14.27 28.39 -8.79
N ARG A 175 -15.23 27.50 -8.91
CA ARG A 175 -15.96 26.87 -7.79
C ARG A 175 -15.53 25.41 -7.56
N ILE A 176 -14.48 24.95 -8.27
CA ILE A 176 -13.99 23.57 -8.18
C ILE A 176 -12.80 23.53 -7.24
N GLN A 177 -12.88 22.65 -6.23
CA GLN A 177 -11.82 22.35 -5.30
C GLN A 177 -11.43 20.88 -5.41
N PHE A 178 -10.14 20.59 -5.28
CA PHE A 178 -9.61 19.23 -5.30
C PHE A 178 -9.23 18.78 -3.90
N GLY A 179 -9.78 17.64 -3.47
CA GLY A 179 -9.52 17.07 -2.15
C GLY A 179 -9.18 15.57 -2.28
N HIS A 180 -7.94 15.22 -2.02
CA HIS A 180 -7.49 13.82 -1.96
C HIS A 180 -6.18 13.70 -1.17
N SER A 181 -5.85 12.48 -0.72
CA SER A 181 -4.71 12.23 0.15
C SER A 181 -3.36 12.65 -0.44
N GLU A 182 -3.21 12.58 -1.77
CA GLU A 182 -1.97 12.96 -2.47
C GLU A 182 -1.60 14.44 -2.28
N LEU A 183 -2.57 15.29 -1.95
CA LEU A 183 -2.34 16.71 -1.66
C LEU A 183 -1.86 16.98 -0.23
N SER A 184 -1.93 15.99 0.68
CA SER A 184 -1.49 16.15 2.06
C SER A 184 0.03 16.28 2.19
N GLY A 185 0.77 15.73 1.24
CA GLY A 185 2.23 15.72 1.28
C GLY A 185 2.83 14.55 2.05
N TYR A 186 2.00 13.61 2.49
CA TYR A 186 2.42 12.35 3.11
C TYR A 186 1.97 11.17 2.25
N MET A 187 2.68 10.05 2.38
CA MET A 187 2.20 8.77 1.89
C MET A 187 1.11 8.27 2.85
N SER A 188 -0.10 8.66 2.62
CA SER A 188 -1.26 8.24 3.40
C SER A 188 -2.35 7.67 2.52
#